data_a5db3582fa84eeeef3db6321e055ae1e
#
_entry.id   a5db3582fa84eeeef3db6321e055ae1e
#
_cell.length_a   1.000
_cell.length_b   1.000
_cell.length_c   1.000
_cell.angle_alpha   90.00
_cell.angle_beta   90.00
_cell.angle_gamma   90.00
#
_symmetry.space_group_name_H-M   'P 1'
#
loop_
_entity.id
_entity.type
_entity.pdbx_description
1 polymer ?
#
loop_
_entity_poly.entity_id
_entity_poly.type
_entity_poly.pdbx_seq_one_letter_code
_entity_poly.pdbx_strand_id
1 'polypeptide(L)'
;MGAKTAFVGCVGNDDAGAGLRAILEREGIDTSRLLAVDSPTGRAFINVDSHGENAIVVVSGANAEVGVAGSVEIPSCRVVLAQLEIPLSTVEAVFGAARRAGATTVLNPAPAREIPAGLLAECDVVTPNETESAALGGTRALLAAGVGTVVTTLGADGAKIETSASVTPIAPFPVTPVDTVGAGDAFIGAMCSEIARGSTLEEACALGAIAGALATTVHGAVPSLPTRDAVLKARR
;
A
#
# COMPACT_ATOMS: atom_id res chain seq x y z
N MET A 1 -1.87 9.84 -9.45
CA MET A 1 -2.62 10.67 -8.48
C MET A 1 -1.98 12.05 -8.25
N GLY A 2 -0.77 12.33 -8.75
CA GLY A 2 -0.13 13.65 -8.75
C GLY A 2 0.36 14.15 -7.38
N ALA A 3 0.53 13.28 -6.40
CA ALA A 3 1.27 13.59 -5.18
C ALA A 3 2.77 13.58 -5.48
N LYS A 4 3.55 14.46 -4.83
CA LYS A 4 5.02 14.30 -4.82
C LYS A 4 5.35 13.07 -3.98
N THR A 5 6.00 12.10 -4.60
CA THR A 5 6.28 10.80 -3.99
C THR A 5 7.76 10.50 -4.03
N ALA A 6 8.29 9.96 -2.94
CA ALA A 6 9.62 9.36 -2.88
C ALA A 6 9.47 7.86 -2.59
N PHE A 7 10.32 7.05 -3.21
CA PHE A 7 10.39 5.63 -2.97
C PHE A 7 11.66 5.30 -2.17
N VAL A 8 11.46 4.65 -1.03
CA VAL A 8 12.55 4.19 -0.15
C VAL A 8 12.58 2.67 -0.18
N GLY A 9 13.67 2.08 -0.60
CA GLY A 9 13.76 0.63 -0.77
C GLY A 9 15.11 0.16 -1.29
N CYS A 10 15.19 -1.14 -1.60
CA CYS A 10 16.36 -1.74 -2.21
C CYS A 10 15.96 -2.51 -3.47
N VAL A 11 16.84 -2.48 -4.47
CA VAL A 11 16.78 -3.32 -5.67
C VAL A 11 18.13 -3.98 -5.86
N GLY A 12 18.19 -5.07 -6.59
CA GLY A 12 19.44 -5.70 -6.97
C GLY A 12 20.19 -4.87 -8.01
N ASN A 13 21.49 -5.09 -8.08
CA ASN A 13 22.34 -4.55 -9.15
C ASN A 13 22.18 -5.40 -10.42
N ASP A 14 20.94 -5.53 -10.89
CA ASP A 14 20.52 -6.35 -12.01
C ASP A 14 19.55 -5.60 -12.94
N ASP A 15 19.23 -6.20 -14.11
CA ASP A 15 18.35 -5.60 -15.11
C ASP A 15 16.93 -5.33 -14.57
N ALA A 16 16.44 -6.18 -13.65
CA ALA A 16 15.13 -6.00 -13.04
C ALA A 16 15.12 -4.76 -12.13
N GLY A 17 16.16 -4.56 -11.33
CA GLY A 17 16.32 -3.38 -10.48
C GLY A 17 16.46 -2.09 -11.30
N ALA A 18 17.25 -2.12 -12.37
CA ALA A 18 17.37 -1.00 -13.30
C ALA A 18 16.02 -0.67 -13.98
N GLY A 19 15.27 -1.70 -14.40
CA GLY A 19 13.95 -1.54 -15.00
C GLY A 19 12.93 -0.93 -14.05
N LEU A 20 12.87 -1.39 -12.79
CA LEU A 20 11.98 -0.83 -11.76
C LEU A 20 12.30 0.64 -11.47
N ARG A 21 13.58 0.98 -11.31
CA ARG A 21 14.01 2.36 -11.12
C ARG A 21 13.54 3.25 -12.28
N ALA A 22 13.78 2.82 -13.52
CA ALA A 22 13.38 3.57 -14.70
C ALA A 22 11.86 3.79 -14.79
N ILE A 23 11.05 2.82 -14.35
CA ILE A 23 9.59 2.97 -14.27
C ILE A 23 9.23 4.04 -13.24
N LEU A 24 9.77 3.97 -12.02
CA LEU A 24 9.50 4.95 -10.96
C LEU A 24 9.90 6.38 -11.37
N GLU A 25 11.07 6.53 -11.97
CA GLU A 25 11.57 7.83 -12.45
C GLU A 25 10.71 8.42 -13.57
N ARG A 26 10.22 7.57 -14.48
CA ARG A 26 9.29 8.00 -15.55
C ARG A 26 7.97 8.52 -14.99
N GLU A 27 7.51 7.95 -13.86
CA GLU A 27 6.32 8.42 -13.15
C GLU A 27 6.59 9.65 -12.25
N GLY A 28 7.82 10.19 -12.27
CA GLY A 28 8.20 11.36 -11.48
C GLY A 28 8.40 11.09 -9.99
N ILE A 29 8.63 9.84 -9.63
CA ILE A 29 8.88 9.43 -8.24
C ILE A 29 10.37 9.64 -7.92
N ASP A 30 10.67 10.28 -6.79
CA ASP A 30 12.04 10.43 -6.30
C ASP A 30 12.61 9.07 -5.87
N THR A 31 13.61 8.60 -6.60
CA THR A 31 14.33 7.34 -6.37
C THR A 31 15.69 7.54 -5.69
N SER A 32 15.98 8.72 -5.16
CA SER A 32 17.27 9.02 -4.51
C SER A 32 17.58 8.10 -3.32
N ARG A 33 16.55 7.47 -2.74
CA ARG A 33 16.64 6.50 -1.63
C ARG A 33 16.31 5.07 -2.04
N LEU A 34 16.23 4.78 -3.32
CA LEU A 34 16.16 3.41 -3.84
C LEU A 34 17.60 2.93 -4.04
N LEU A 35 18.08 2.12 -3.11
CA LEU A 35 19.48 1.64 -3.10
C LEU A 35 19.63 0.41 -3.99
N ALA A 36 20.77 0.32 -4.70
CA ALA A 36 21.18 -0.92 -5.36
C ALA A 36 22.05 -1.71 -4.40
N VAL A 37 21.78 -3.00 -4.23
CA VAL A 37 22.48 -3.92 -3.34
C VAL A 37 22.96 -5.16 -4.12
N ASP A 38 23.84 -5.98 -3.50
CA ASP A 38 24.40 -7.17 -4.17
C ASP A 38 23.38 -8.32 -4.30
N SER A 39 22.39 -8.39 -3.41
CA SER A 39 21.30 -9.35 -3.53
C SER A 39 20.46 -9.08 -4.78
N PRO A 40 19.96 -10.13 -5.46
CA PRO A 40 19.11 -9.94 -6.62
C PRO A 40 17.81 -9.21 -6.26
N THR A 41 17.26 -8.48 -7.21
CA THR A 41 15.94 -7.82 -7.06
C THR A 41 14.87 -8.83 -6.63
N GLY A 42 14.03 -8.46 -5.66
CA GLY A 42 12.92 -9.30 -5.19
C GLY A 42 11.98 -9.69 -6.33
N ARG A 43 11.44 -10.92 -6.28
CA ARG A 43 10.59 -11.48 -7.33
C ARG A 43 9.44 -12.27 -6.74
N ALA A 44 8.28 -12.18 -7.39
CA ALA A 44 7.16 -13.07 -7.14
C ALA A 44 6.94 -13.96 -8.39
N PHE A 45 6.84 -15.27 -8.17
CA PHE A 45 6.50 -16.25 -9.20
C PHE A 45 5.04 -16.65 -8.99
N ILE A 46 4.20 -16.27 -9.94
CA ILE A 46 2.76 -16.54 -9.86
C ILE A 46 2.45 -17.69 -10.81
N ASN A 47 2.09 -18.84 -10.25
CA ASN A 47 1.63 -19.99 -11.00
C ASN A 47 0.10 -19.99 -10.98
N VAL A 48 -0.52 -20.02 -12.16
CA VAL A 48 -1.97 -20.11 -12.32
C VAL A 48 -2.28 -21.48 -12.93
N ASP A 49 -3.11 -22.26 -12.27
CA ASP A 49 -3.54 -23.56 -12.79
C ASP A 49 -4.68 -23.44 -13.83
N SER A 50 -5.10 -24.57 -14.40
CA SER A 50 -6.19 -24.59 -15.39
C SER A 50 -7.57 -24.23 -14.83
N HIS A 51 -7.72 -24.12 -13.51
CA HIS A 51 -8.95 -23.72 -12.80
C HIS A 51 -8.92 -22.25 -12.38
N GLY A 52 -7.78 -21.53 -12.66
CA GLY A 52 -7.59 -20.14 -12.25
C GLY A 52 -7.08 -19.98 -10.81
N GLU A 53 -6.72 -21.05 -10.12
CA GLU A 53 -6.14 -21.01 -8.78
C GLU A 53 -4.69 -20.53 -8.83
N ASN A 54 -4.34 -19.60 -7.94
CA ASN A 54 -3.01 -18.99 -7.89
C ASN A 54 -2.14 -19.61 -6.78
N ALA A 55 -0.91 -19.99 -7.12
CA ALA A 55 0.14 -20.28 -6.16
C ALA A 55 1.28 -19.28 -6.33
N ILE A 56 1.60 -18.52 -5.28
CA ILE A 56 2.60 -17.45 -5.34
C ILE A 56 3.81 -17.83 -4.49
N VAL A 57 4.99 -17.82 -5.11
CA VAL A 57 6.27 -17.97 -4.43
C VAL A 57 6.98 -16.63 -4.44
N VAL A 58 7.21 -16.05 -3.26
CA VAL A 58 7.91 -14.76 -3.10
C VAL A 58 9.35 -15.02 -2.70
N VAL A 59 10.29 -14.44 -3.44
CA VAL A 59 11.72 -14.37 -3.12
C VAL A 59 12.03 -12.93 -2.79
N SER A 60 12.25 -12.63 -1.51
CA SER A 60 12.44 -11.25 -1.02
C SER A 60 13.64 -10.54 -1.65
N GLY A 61 14.75 -11.27 -1.88
CA GLY A 61 15.96 -10.67 -2.47
C GLY A 61 16.35 -9.35 -1.78
N ALA A 62 16.57 -8.31 -2.56
CA ALA A 62 16.96 -6.99 -2.09
C ALA A 62 15.94 -6.36 -1.11
N ASN A 63 14.65 -6.74 -1.15
CA ASN A 63 13.66 -6.24 -0.19
C ASN A 63 14.02 -6.60 1.26
N ALA A 64 14.67 -7.75 1.48
CA ALA A 64 15.10 -8.16 2.81
C ALA A 64 16.23 -7.30 3.39
N GLU A 65 16.90 -6.50 2.57
CA GLU A 65 18.04 -5.66 2.97
C GLU A 65 17.65 -4.22 3.32
N VAL A 66 16.37 -3.85 3.15
CA VAL A 66 15.90 -2.51 3.49
C VAL A 66 16.07 -2.25 4.99
N GLY A 67 16.97 -1.32 5.34
CA GLY A 67 17.27 -0.94 6.72
C GLY A 67 18.26 -1.87 7.45
N VAL A 68 18.76 -2.93 6.82
CA VAL A 68 19.71 -3.86 7.46
C VAL A 68 21.09 -3.21 7.68
N ALA A 69 21.53 -2.36 6.76
CA ALA A 69 22.82 -1.69 6.84
C ALA A 69 22.83 -0.43 7.71
N GLY A 70 21.71 -0.07 8.34
CA GLY A 70 21.58 1.13 9.17
C GLY A 70 20.18 1.72 9.20
N SER A 71 20.05 2.91 9.78
CA SER A 71 18.75 3.61 9.83
C SER A 71 18.28 4.01 8.45
N VAL A 72 17.00 3.79 8.18
CA VAL A 72 16.35 4.27 6.96
C VAL A 72 15.96 5.74 7.16
N GLU A 73 16.56 6.61 6.36
CA GLU A 73 16.16 8.01 6.32
C GLU A 73 14.95 8.17 5.39
N ILE A 74 13.89 8.77 5.92
CA ILE A 74 12.74 9.19 5.11
C ILE A 74 12.78 10.69 4.86
N PRO A 75 12.39 11.15 3.67
CA PRO A 75 12.26 12.59 3.41
C PRO A 75 11.12 13.17 4.26
N SER A 76 11.14 14.49 4.48
CA SER A 76 9.98 15.17 5.08
C SER A 76 8.74 14.93 4.22
N CYS A 77 7.70 14.38 4.83
CA CYS A 77 6.48 13.98 4.14
C CYS A 77 5.25 14.14 5.05
N ARG A 78 4.07 14.08 4.45
CA ARG A 78 2.80 14.09 5.19
C ARG A 78 2.24 12.70 5.45
N VAL A 79 2.61 11.74 4.60
CA VAL A 79 2.14 10.36 4.69
C VAL A 79 3.32 9.43 4.43
N VAL A 80 3.44 8.39 5.22
CA VAL A 80 4.32 7.23 4.97
C VAL A 80 3.46 6.01 4.79
N LEU A 81 3.63 5.33 3.67
CA LEU A 81 2.97 4.06 3.35
C LEU A 81 4.00 2.95 3.32
N ALA A 82 3.70 1.83 3.98
CA ALA A 82 4.49 0.60 3.90
C ALA A 82 3.60 -0.63 3.76
N GLN A 83 4.21 -1.73 3.31
CA GLN A 83 3.65 -3.08 3.26
C GLN A 83 4.47 -4.01 4.15
N LEU A 84 4.17 -5.33 4.12
CA LEU A 84 4.85 -6.32 4.96
C LEU A 84 5.89 -7.17 4.18
N GLU A 85 6.43 -6.65 3.07
CA GLU A 85 7.42 -7.34 2.23
C GLU A 85 8.88 -6.92 2.50
N ILE A 86 9.09 -6.03 3.45
CA ILE A 86 10.40 -5.61 3.96
C ILE A 86 10.53 -5.97 5.45
N PRO A 87 11.73 -5.87 6.08
CA PRO A 87 11.87 -6.16 7.51
C PRO A 87 10.92 -5.34 8.38
N LEU A 88 10.14 -6.02 9.23
CA LEU A 88 9.13 -5.35 10.08
C LEU A 88 9.75 -4.37 11.06
N SER A 89 10.97 -4.65 11.56
CA SER A 89 11.72 -3.72 12.39
C SER A 89 12.06 -2.41 11.67
N THR A 90 12.26 -2.46 10.36
CA THR A 90 12.46 -1.27 9.53
C THR A 90 11.17 -0.46 9.44
N VAL A 91 10.03 -1.13 9.17
CA VAL A 91 8.73 -0.45 9.10
C VAL A 91 8.40 0.20 10.44
N GLU A 92 8.61 -0.50 11.57
CA GLU A 92 8.36 0.03 12.92
C GLU A 92 9.22 1.26 13.20
N ALA A 93 10.53 1.19 12.92
CA ALA A 93 11.44 2.32 13.13
C ALA A 93 11.07 3.54 12.27
N VAL A 94 10.72 3.31 11.00
CA VAL A 94 10.29 4.35 10.05
C VAL A 94 8.96 4.98 10.48
N PHE A 95 7.98 4.17 10.89
CA PHE A 95 6.68 4.69 11.34
C PHE A 95 6.82 5.50 12.64
N GLY A 96 7.60 5.01 13.61
CA GLY A 96 7.88 5.78 14.83
C GLY A 96 8.57 7.12 14.54
N ALA A 97 9.52 7.16 13.59
CA ALA A 97 10.15 8.41 13.17
C ALA A 97 9.18 9.35 12.44
N ALA A 98 8.34 8.81 11.54
CA ALA A 98 7.34 9.55 10.79
C ALA A 98 6.31 10.22 11.71
N ARG A 99 5.77 9.48 12.68
CA ARG A 99 4.80 10.01 13.66
C ARG A 99 5.40 11.12 14.52
N ARG A 100 6.64 10.95 14.97
CA ARG A 100 7.34 12.04 15.73
C ARG A 100 7.53 13.29 14.86
N ALA A 101 7.62 13.15 13.55
CA ALA A 101 7.69 14.26 12.58
C ALA A 101 6.31 14.80 12.18
N GLY A 102 5.21 14.24 12.69
CA GLY A 102 3.83 14.66 12.39
C GLY A 102 3.28 14.12 11.07
N ALA A 103 3.89 13.09 10.48
CA ALA A 103 3.36 12.41 9.31
C ALA A 103 2.35 11.32 9.70
N THR A 104 1.34 11.11 8.86
CA THR A 104 0.39 10.00 8.98
C THR A 104 1.03 8.70 8.51
N THR A 105 0.95 7.65 9.31
CA THR A 105 1.46 6.31 8.97
C THR A 105 0.33 5.42 8.48
N VAL A 106 0.52 4.82 7.31
CA VAL A 106 -0.44 3.93 6.67
C VAL A 106 0.23 2.58 6.41
N LEU A 107 -0.31 1.51 6.97
CA LEU A 107 0.14 0.15 6.72
C LEU A 107 -0.86 -0.60 5.83
N ASN A 108 -0.40 -1.08 4.67
CA ASN A 108 -1.07 -2.14 3.95
C ASN A 108 -0.55 -3.48 4.47
N PRO A 109 -1.33 -4.28 5.21
CA PRO A 109 -0.85 -5.50 5.85
C PRO A 109 -0.78 -6.70 4.88
N ALA A 110 -0.21 -6.47 3.70
CA ALA A 110 -0.03 -7.43 2.62
C ALA A 110 1.45 -7.83 2.45
N PRO A 111 1.76 -9.13 2.32
CA PRO A 111 0.89 -10.27 2.59
C PRO A 111 0.56 -10.40 4.08
N ALA A 112 -0.62 -10.92 4.42
CA ALA A 112 -1.03 -11.10 5.82
C ALA A 112 -0.05 -12.00 6.57
N ARG A 113 0.47 -11.49 7.69
CA ARG A 113 1.41 -12.18 8.58
C ARG A 113 1.29 -11.59 9.98
N GLU A 114 1.87 -12.27 10.97
CA GLU A 114 1.95 -11.73 12.34
C GLU A 114 2.69 -10.39 12.35
N ILE A 115 2.08 -9.40 12.99
CA ILE A 115 2.61 -8.02 13.08
C ILE A 115 2.94 -7.75 14.55
N PRO A 116 4.18 -7.32 14.87
CA PRO A 116 4.53 -6.94 16.24
C PRO A 116 3.63 -5.84 16.79
N ALA A 117 3.24 -5.95 18.06
CA ALA A 117 2.39 -4.96 18.72
C ALA A 117 3.01 -3.53 18.70
N GLY A 118 4.35 -3.44 18.76
CA GLY A 118 5.06 -2.17 18.61
C GLY A 118 4.79 -1.51 17.28
N LEU A 119 4.84 -2.27 16.18
CA LEU A 119 4.51 -1.74 14.85
C LEU A 119 3.04 -1.34 14.74
N LEU A 120 2.10 -2.14 15.25
CA LEU A 120 0.67 -1.80 15.23
C LEU A 120 0.37 -0.51 15.99
N ALA A 121 1.04 -0.26 17.11
CA ALA A 121 0.91 0.96 17.89
C ALA A 121 1.44 2.22 17.15
N GLU A 122 2.30 2.03 16.15
CA GLU A 122 2.82 3.11 15.30
C GLU A 122 1.97 3.34 14.04
N CYS A 123 0.86 2.59 13.85
CA CYS A 123 -0.02 2.74 12.69
C CYS A 123 -1.19 3.70 12.98
N ASP A 124 -1.26 4.82 12.28
CA ASP A 124 -2.45 5.67 12.31
C ASP A 124 -3.59 5.03 11.52
N VAL A 125 -3.26 4.42 10.38
CA VAL A 125 -4.23 3.72 9.51
C VAL A 125 -3.66 2.35 9.10
N VAL A 126 -4.47 1.30 9.22
CA VAL A 126 -4.18 -0.03 8.63
C VAL A 126 -5.25 -0.33 7.58
N THR A 127 -4.81 -0.76 6.39
CA THR A 127 -5.71 -0.95 5.23
C THR A 127 -5.70 -2.40 4.74
N PRO A 128 -6.36 -3.35 5.44
CA PRO A 128 -6.50 -4.73 5.00
C PRO A 128 -7.63 -4.88 3.99
N ASN A 129 -7.58 -5.96 3.19
CA ASN A 129 -8.78 -6.53 2.60
C ASN A 129 -9.49 -7.46 3.61
N GLU A 130 -10.63 -8.06 3.24
CA GLU A 130 -11.40 -8.95 4.14
C GLU A 130 -10.60 -10.17 4.60
N THR A 131 -9.85 -10.79 3.70
CA THR A 131 -9.01 -11.96 3.99
C THR A 131 -7.87 -11.61 4.94
N GLU A 132 -7.18 -10.52 4.68
CA GLU A 132 -6.11 -9.99 5.53
C GLU A 132 -6.63 -9.59 6.90
N SER A 133 -7.78 -8.91 6.94
CA SER A 133 -8.44 -8.54 8.19
C SER A 133 -8.77 -9.77 9.03
N ALA A 134 -9.36 -10.81 8.42
CA ALA A 134 -9.66 -12.06 9.11
C ALA A 134 -8.40 -12.76 9.64
N ALA A 135 -7.33 -12.82 8.83
CA ALA A 135 -6.05 -13.42 9.22
C ALA A 135 -5.38 -12.68 10.40
N LEU A 136 -5.62 -11.38 10.53
CA LEU A 136 -5.10 -10.53 11.61
C LEU A 136 -6.01 -10.48 12.84
N GLY A 137 -7.04 -11.32 12.93
CA GLY A 137 -7.99 -11.37 14.05
C GLY A 137 -9.13 -10.36 13.96
N GLY A 138 -9.29 -9.71 12.82
CA GLY A 138 -10.34 -8.75 12.51
C GLY A 138 -10.04 -7.35 13.01
N THR A 139 -10.84 -6.39 12.57
CA THR A 139 -10.72 -4.96 12.91
C THR A 139 -10.64 -4.71 14.42
N ARG A 140 -11.44 -5.42 15.20
CA ARG A 140 -11.46 -5.26 16.66
C ARG A 140 -10.11 -5.58 17.32
N ALA A 141 -9.42 -6.61 16.83
CA ALA A 141 -8.10 -6.98 17.33
C ALA A 141 -7.04 -5.92 16.97
N LEU A 142 -7.08 -5.41 15.74
CA LEU A 142 -6.19 -4.35 15.29
C LEU A 142 -6.37 -3.06 16.11
N LEU A 143 -7.59 -2.62 16.33
CA LEU A 143 -7.90 -1.44 17.16
C LEU A 143 -7.45 -1.65 18.62
N ALA A 144 -7.68 -2.84 19.18
CA ALA A 144 -7.24 -3.19 20.53
C ALA A 144 -5.70 -3.23 20.67
N ALA A 145 -4.98 -3.50 19.58
CA ALA A 145 -3.52 -3.47 19.52
C ALA A 145 -2.93 -2.06 19.36
N GLY A 146 -3.78 -1.01 19.29
CA GLY A 146 -3.33 0.39 19.27
C GLY A 146 -3.40 1.07 17.89
N VAL A 147 -3.89 0.38 16.86
CA VAL A 147 -4.13 1.00 15.55
C VAL A 147 -5.17 2.12 15.70
N GLY A 148 -4.90 3.29 15.13
CA GLY A 148 -5.81 4.44 15.20
C GLY A 148 -7.12 4.22 14.43
N THR A 149 -7.01 3.74 13.19
CA THR A 149 -8.15 3.52 12.29
C THR A 149 -7.87 2.32 11.38
N VAL A 150 -8.89 1.52 11.12
CA VAL A 150 -8.84 0.42 10.14
C VAL A 150 -9.72 0.77 8.95
N VAL A 151 -9.17 0.71 7.74
CA VAL A 151 -9.89 0.88 6.49
C VAL A 151 -9.94 -0.46 5.78
N THR A 152 -11.03 -1.20 5.91
CA THR A 152 -11.17 -2.51 5.26
C THR A 152 -11.75 -2.34 3.86
N THR A 153 -11.02 -2.82 2.84
CA THR A 153 -11.55 -2.88 1.47
C THR A 153 -12.41 -4.13 1.29
N LEU A 154 -13.57 -4.00 0.63
CA LEU A 154 -14.61 -5.00 0.49
C LEU A 154 -14.86 -5.37 -0.99
N GLY A 155 -13.86 -5.18 -1.85
CA GLY A 155 -13.98 -5.45 -3.28
C GLY A 155 -15.14 -4.70 -3.92
N ALA A 156 -16.12 -5.42 -4.46
CA ALA A 156 -17.28 -4.85 -5.13
C ALA A 156 -18.23 -4.11 -4.18
N ASP A 157 -18.11 -4.31 -2.86
CA ASP A 157 -18.95 -3.67 -1.84
C ASP A 157 -18.33 -2.38 -1.28
N GLY A 158 -17.21 -1.93 -1.88
CA GLY A 158 -16.55 -0.67 -1.52
C GLY A 158 -15.55 -0.82 -0.38
N ALA A 159 -15.70 -0.05 0.69
CA ALA A 159 -14.83 -0.12 1.86
C ALA A 159 -15.57 0.32 3.13
N LYS A 160 -14.96 0.13 4.29
CA LYS A 160 -15.43 0.67 5.56
C LYS A 160 -14.27 1.26 6.36
N ILE A 161 -14.51 2.37 7.01
CA ILE A 161 -13.61 3.00 7.97
C ILE A 161 -14.11 2.65 9.36
N GLU A 162 -13.26 2.06 10.19
CA GLU A 162 -13.62 1.64 11.55
C GLU A 162 -12.63 2.24 12.55
N THR A 163 -13.19 2.85 13.59
CA THR A 163 -12.45 3.34 14.77
C THR A 163 -13.00 2.65 16.02
N SER A 164 -12.44 2.94 17.18
CA SER A 164 -13.02 2.48 18.46
C SER A 164 -14.43 3.02 18.73
N ALA A 165 -14.83 4.09 18.05
CA ALA A 165 -16.08 4.82 18.32
C ALA A 165 -17.12 4.74 17.18
N SER A 166 -16.71 4.43 15.95
CA SER A 166 -17.56 4.54 14.78
C SER A 166 -17.21 3.56 13.67
N VAL A 167 -18.21 3.29 12.83
CA VAL A 167 -18.08 2.60 11.54
C VAL A 167 -18.70 3.47 10.46
N THR A 168 -17.91 3.84 9.46
CA THR A 168 -18.36 4.66 8.32
C THR A 168 -18.22 3.85 7.05
N PRO A 169 -19.31 3.51 6.36
CA PRO A 169 -19.25 2.83 5.07
C PRO A 169 -18.78 3.78 3.97
N ILE A 170 -18.00 3.26 3.03
CA ILE A 170 -17.59 3.93 1.79
C ILE A 170 -18.25 3.20 0.63
N ALA A 171 -19.08 3.90 -0.09
CA ALA A 171 -19.83 3.33 -1.20
C ALA A 171 -18.89 2.79 -2.31
N PRO A 172 -19.23 1.64 -2.92
CA PRO A 172 -18.51 1.16 -4.08
C PRO A 172 -18.71 2.08 -5.29
N PHE A 173 -17.76 2.02 -6.21
CA PHE A 173 -17.91 2.63 -7.54
C PHE A 173 -18.21 1.52 -8.56
N PRO A 174 -19.38 1.57 -9.25
CA PRO A 174 -19.82 0.48 -10.12
C PRO A 174 -19.01 0.43 -11.41
N VAL A 175 -18.40 -0.72 -11.69
CA VAL A 175 -17.68 -1.04 -12.95
C VAL A 175 -17.92 -2.49 -13.32
N THR A 176 -17.58 -2.86 -14.57
CA THR A 176 -17.45 -4.26 -14.96
C THR A 176 -15.97 -4.63 -14.93
N PRO A 177 -15.53 -5.43 -13.94
CA PRO A 177 -14.13 -5.78 -13.79
C PRO A 177 -13.67 -6.78 -14.86
N VAL A 178 -12.42 -6.66 -15.29
CA VAL A 178 -11.73 -7.60 -16.19
C VAL A 178 -10.50 -8.23 -15.52
N ASP A 179 -9.86 -7.50 -14.57
CA ASP A 179 -8.70 -7.96 -13.83
C ASP A 179 -8.64 -7.21 -12.49
N THR A 180 -8.51 -7.91 -11.38
CA THR A 180 -8.50 -7.28 -10.04
C THR A 180 -7.09 -7.03 -9.50
N VAL A 181 -6.04 -7.40 -10.25
CA VAL A 181 -4.65 -7.19 -9.84
C VAL A 181 -4.35 -5.69 -9.76
N GLY A 182 -3.78 -5.26 -8.62
CA GLY A 182 -3.43 -3.85 -8.37
C GLY A 182 -4.59 -2.96 -7.90
N ALA A 183 -5.83 -3.47 -7.79
CA ALA A 183 -6.97 -2.67 -7.34
C ALA A 183 -6.77 -2.13 -5.91
N GLY A 184 -6.23 -2.96 -5.00
CA GLY A 184 -5.88 -2.55 -3.64
C GLY A 184 -4.79 -1.46 -3.63
N ASP A 185 -3.76 -1.62 -4.46
CA ASP A 185 -2.67 -0.65 -4.59
C ASP A 185 -3.19 0.69 -5.12
N ALA A 186 -4.08 0.66 -6.12
CA ALA A 186 -4.72 1.83 -6.67
C ALA A 186 -5.59 2.56 -5.62
N PHE A 187 -6.38 1.79 -4.83
CA PHE A 187 -7.17 2.33 -3.72
C PHE A 187 -6.27 3.04 -2.71
N ILE A 188 -5.27 2.34 -2.19
CA ILE A 188 -4.38 2.85 -1.11
C ILE A 188 -3.54 4.02 -1.62
N GLY A 189 -3.01 3.93 -2.82
CA GLY A 189 -2.24 5.01 -3.44
C GLY A 189 -3.05 6.29 -3.64
N ALA A 190 -4.31 6.17 -4.06
CA ALA A 190 -5.23 7.29 -4.19
C ALA A 190 -5.61 7.87 -2.82
N MET A 191 -5.96 7.02 -1.85
CA MET A 191 -6.26 7.43 -0.47
C MET A 191 -5.07 8.19 0.14
N CYS A 192 -3.87 7.65 0.12
CA CYS A 192 -2.67 8.31 0.65
C CYS A 192 -2.37 9.65 -0.04
N SER A 193 -2.58 9.73 -1.36
CA SER A 193 -2.42 10.98 -2.11
C SER A 193 -3.38 12.06 -1.64
N GLU A 194 -4.64 11.73 -1.33
CA GLU A 194 -5.62 12.70 -0.84
C GLU A 194 -5.40 13.06 0.64
N ILE A 195 -5.01 12.12 1.50
CA ILE A 195 -4.58 12.44 2.87
C ILE A 195 -3.41 13.43 2.83
N ALA A 196 -2.42 13.21 1.97
CA ALA A 196 -1.29 14.12 1.81
C ALA A 196 -1.70 15.52 1.30
N ARG A 197 -2.86 15.67 0.65
CA ARG A 197 -3.44 16.96 0.24
C ARG A 197 -4.25 17.64 1.35
N GLY A 198 -4.53 16.94 2.44
CA GLY A 198 -5.32 17.43 3.57
C GLY A 198 -6.81 17.13 3.48
N SER A 199 -7.23 16.21 2.59
CA SER A 199 -8.59 15.68 2.58
C SER A 199 -8.88 14.89 3.86
N THR A 200 -10.14 14.81 4.25
CA THR A 200 -10.58 13.88 5.31
C THR A 200 -10.35 12.44 4.88
N LEU A 201 -10.24 11.52 5.83
CA LEU A 201 -10.06 10.10 5.52
C LEU A 201 -11.25 9.54 4.71
N GLU A 202 -12.45 9.99 4.99
CA GLU A 202 -13.66 9.59 4.27
C GLU A 202 -13.61 10.02 2.79
N GLU A 203 -13.25 11.29 2.52
CA GLU A 203 -13.06 11.79 1.16
C GLU A 203 -11.92 11.05 0.42
N ALA A 204 -10.83 10.77 1.13
CA ALA A 204 -9.69 10.04 0.59
C ALA A 204 -10.07 8.60 0.23
N CYS A 205 -10.80 7.89 1.10
CA CYS A 205 -11.30 6.55 0.84
C CYS A 205 -12.32 6.52 -0.31
N ALA A 206 -13.19 7.52 -0.41
CA ALA A 206 -14.15 7.61 -1.52
C ALA A 206 -13.43 7.73 -2.88
N LEU A 207 -12.35 8.53 -2.96
CA LEU A 207 -11.51 8.59 -4.17
C LEU A 207 -10.69 7.30 -4.38
N GLY A 208 -10.26 6.67 -3.28
CA GLY A 208 -9.65 5.34 -3.31
C GLY A 208 -10.55 4.29 -3.93
N ALA A 209 -11.83 4.26 -3.55
CA ALA A 209 -12.82 3.32 -4.10
C ALA A 209 -13.00 3.49 -5.62
N ILE A 210 -13.05 4.73 -6.11
CA ILE A 210 -13.10 5.01 -7.55
C ILE A 210 -11.81 4.54 -8.23
N ALA A 211 -10.64 4.84 -7.66
CA ALA A 211 -9.36 4.46 -8.25
C ALA A 211 -9.19 2.94 -8.31
N GLY A 212 -9.52 2.23 -7.21
CA GLY A 212 -9.49 0.77 -7.16
C GLY A 212 -10.44 0.15 -8.19
N ALA A 213 -11.66 0.66 -8.28
CA ALA A 213 -12.64 0.18 -9.26
C ALA A 213 -12.16 0.40 -10.71
N LEU A 214 -11.66 1.59 -11.05
CA LEU A 214 -11.12 1.87 -12.40
C LEU A 214 -9.93 0.96 -12.74
N ALA A 215 -9.06 0.66 -11.78
CA ALA A 215 -7.95 -0.27 -12.01
C ALA A 215 -8.44 -1.65 -12.44
N THR A 216 -9.59 -2.12 -11.92
CA THR A 216 -10.12 -3.44 -12.32
C THR A 216 -10.61 -3.51 -13.77
N THR A 217 -10.72 -2.39 -14.47
CA THR A 217 -11.22 -2.35 -15.87
C THR A 217 -10.13 -2.55 -16.92
N VAL A 218 -8.86 -2.68 -16.50
CA VAL A 218 -7.71 -2.83 -17.39
C VAL A 218 -6.85 -3.99 -16.91
N HIS A 219 -6.33 -4.81 -17.82
CA HIS A 219 -5.45 -5.93 -17.48
C HIS A 219 -4.07 -5.47 -16.96
N GLY A 220 -3.57 -6.19 -15.94
CA GLY A 220 -2.24 -6.02 -15.35
C GLY A 220 -2.18 -4.91 -14.30
N ALA A 221 -1.25 -5.05 -13.33
CA ALA A 221 -1.14 -4.16 -12.18
C ALA A 221 -0.73 -2.72 -12.57
N VAL A 222 0.48 -2.54 -13.09
CA VAL A 222 1.00 -1.19 -13.41
C VAL A 222 0.23 -0.51 -14.54
N PRO A 223 -0.14 -1.21 -15.65
CA PRO A 223 -0.90 -0.58 -16.74
C PRO A 223 -2.31 -0.13 -16.33
N SER A 224 -2.90 -0.74 -15.30
CA SER A 224 -4.26 -0.46 -14.85
C SER A 224 -4.37 0.78 -13.96
N LEU A 225 -3.27 1.27 -13.39
CA LEU A 225 -3.28 2.37 -12.43
C LEU A 225 -3.87 3.64 -13.05
N PRO A 226 -4.99 4.19 -12.52
CA PRO A 226 -5.64 5.34 -13.11
C PRO A 226 -4.88 6.63 -12.80
N THR A 227 -4.98 7.59 -13.72
CA THR A 227 -4.54 8.96 -13.45
C THR A 227 -5.53 9.68 -12.54
N ARG A 228 -5.07 10.75 -11.86
CA ARG A 228 -5.97 11.60 -11.06
C ARG A 228 -7.13 12.15 -11.89
N ASP A 229 -6.86 12.59 -13.12
CA ASP A 229 -7.89 13.16 -13.99
C ASP A 229 -8.96 12.14 -14.34
N ALA A 230 -8.59 10.88 -14.58
CA ALA A 230 -9.54 9.79 -14.80
C ALA A 230 -10.44 9.57 -13.56
N VAL A 231 -9.85 9.52 -12.37
CA VAL A 231 -10.59 9.37 -11.11
C VAL A 231 -11.54 10.53 -10.85
N LEU A 232 -11.08 11.78 -11.02
CA LEU A 232 -11.92 12.96 -10.83
C LEU A 232 -13.04 13.09 -11.87
N LYS A 233 -12.79 12.63 -13.10
CA LYS A 233 -13.81 12.59 -14.15
C LYS A 233 -14.89 11.55 -13.85
N ALA A 234 -14.50 10.40 -13.32
CA ALA A 234 -15.45 9.34 -12.93
C ALA A 234 -16.30 9.72 -11.70
N ARG A 235 -15.79 10.56 -10.81
CA ARG A 235 -16.52 11.05 -9.63
C ARG A 235 -17.73 11.96 -9.97
N ARG A 236 -17.78 12.55 -11.17
CA ARG A 236 -18.83 13.48 -11.61
C ARG A 236 -20.07 12.75 -12.09
#